data_160bb37a3db9ed4aabc540f93383bb18
#
_entry.id   160bb37a3db9ed4aabc540f93383bb18
#
_cell.length_a   1.000
_cell.length_b   1.000
_cell.length_c   1.000
_cell.angle_alpha   90.00
_cell.angle_beta   90.00
_cell.angle_gamma   90.00
#
_symmetry.space_group_name_H-M   'P 1'
#
loop_
_entity.id
_entity.type
_entity.pdbx_description
1 polymer ?
#
loop_
_entity_poly.entity_id
_entity_poly.type
_entity_poly.pdbx_seq_one_letter_code
_entity_poly.pdbx_strand_id
1 'polypeptide(L)'
;MRGDTMIFLDQVPGTHRLRTVSSVGEVFPITPTANGRACLALMPREQALSLAKKEWSRKSIKPDMIPFNNILDEITAKGLAFDINEHTDGICAVGFAFQDIAGDLHAISVPVPSSRFVRERSKIEKAILATKIHLEKMIHKQAEY
;
A
#
# COMPACT_ATOMS: atom_id res chain seq x y z
N MET A 1 -5.19 4.58 -6.71
CA MET A 1 -5.95 5.32 -5.68
C MET A 1 -7.03 6.14 -6.37
N ARG A 2 -8.19 6.31 -5.77
CA ARG A 2 -9.28 7.10 -6.36
C ARG A 2 -9.87 8.04 -5.30
N GLY A 3 -9.62 9.35 -5.48
CA GLY A 3 -9.99 10.34 -4.47
C GLY A 3 -9.26 10.07 -3.14
N ASP A 4 -10.02 9.72 -2.12
CA ASP A 4 -9.54 9.46 -0.75
C ASP A 4 -9.70 7.99 -0.32
N THR A 5 -9.79 7.07 -1.29
CA THR A 5 -9.91 5.62 -1.05
C THR A 5 -9.03 4.82 -2.00
N MET A 6 -8.73 3.58 -1.62
CA MET A 6 -8.14 2.59 -2.50
C MET A 6 -9.24 1.72 -3.12
N ILE A 7 -9.13 1.46 -4.42
CA ILE A 7 -10.04 0.54 -5.14
C ILE A 7 -9.23 -0.61 -5.70
N PHE A 8 -9.71 -1.81 -5.47
CA PHE A 8 -9.10 -3.03 -5.99
C PHE A 8 -9.35 -3.13 -7.51
N LEU A 9 -8.27 -3.18 -8.28
CA LEU A 9 -8.34 -3.25 -9.75
C LEU A 9 -8.16 -4.66 -10.27
N ASP A 10 -7.23 -5.42 -9.69
CA ASP A 10 -6.89 -6.76 -10.14
C ASP A 10 -6.17 -7.54 -9.04
N GLN A 11 -6.17 -8.88 -9.15
CA GLN A 11 -5.50 -9.74 -8.19
C GLN A 11 -5.02 -11.03 -8.87
N VAL A 12 -3.86 -11.49 -8.44
CA VAL A 12 -3.35 -12.84 -8.73
C VAL A 12 -3.53 -13.69 -7.47
N PRO A 13 -4.47 -14.66 -7.47
CA PRO A 13 -4.72 -15.51 -6.31
C PRO A 13 -3.50 -16.37 -5.97
N GLY A 14 -3.20 -16.48 -4.68
CA GLY A 14 -2.18 -17.42 -4.20
C GLY A 14 -2.63 -18.87 -4.31
N THR A 15 -1.68 -19.80 -4.29
CA THR A 15 -1.94 -21.24 -4.41
C THR A 15 -2.15 -21.94 -3.06
N HIS A 16 -1.87 -21.27 -1.95
CA HIS A 16 -2.08 -21.82 -0.61
C HIS A 16 -3.57 -21.99 -0.28
N ARG A 17 -3.93 -23.02 0.47
CA ARG A 17 -5.31 -23.21 0.94
C ARG A 17 -5.78 -22.04 1.82
N LEU A 18 -4.95 -21.59 2.74
CA LEU A 18 -5.16 -20.36 3.50
C LEU A 18 -4.53 -19.20 2.74
N ARG A 19 -5.35 -18.37 2.15
CA ARG A 19 -4.94 -17.19 1.38
C ARG A 19 -5.93 -16.05 1.55
N THR A 20 -5.47 -14.84 1.27
CA THR A 20 -6.36 -13.68 1.21
C THR A 20 -7.07 -13.63 -0.14
N VAL A 21 -8.32 -13.20 -0.13
CA VAL A 21 -9.12 -13.00 -1.33
C VAL A 21 -9.79 -11.64 -1.23
N SER A 22 -9.69 -10.86 -2.29
CA SER A 22 -10.38 -9.58 -2.45
C SER A 22 -11.11 -9.56 -3.78
N SER A 23 -12.10 -8.71 -3.92
CA SER A 23 -12.88 -8.60 -5.14
C SER A 23 -12.55 -7.32 -5.90
N VAL A 24 -12.48 -7.39 -7.22
CA VAL A 24 -12.33 -6.21 -8.08
C VAL A 24 -13.49 -5.23 -7.80
N GLY A 25 -13.16 -3.96 -7.63
CA GLY A 25 -14.11 -2.91 -7.25
C GLY A 25 -14.30 -2.73 -5.75
N GLU A 26 -13.77 -3.62 -4.91
CA GLU A 26 -13.80 -3.48 -3.47
C GLU A 26 -13.01 -2.24 -3.02
N VAL A 27 -13.56 -1.50 -2.05
CA VAL A 27 -12.98 -0.24 -1.57
C VAL A 27 -12.29 -0.45 -0.22
N PHE A 28 -11.07 0.06 -0.11
CA PHE A 28 -10.24 -0.04 1.08
C PHE A 28 -9.86 1.33 1.64
N PRO A 29 -9.71 1.45 2.97
CA PRO A 29 -9.21 2.67 3.59
C PRO A 29 -7.72 2.90 3.27
N ILE A 30 -7.30 4.16 3.42
CA ILE A 30 -5.94 4.58 3.07
C ILE A 30 -4.96 4.52 4.24
N THR A 31 -5.39 4.74 5.47
CA THR A 31 -4.46 4.86 6.60
C THR A 31 -4.00 3.53 7.19
N PRO A 32 -4.83 2.47 7.28
CA PRO A 32 -4.40 1.21 7.87
C PRO A 32 -3.87 0.18 6.85
N THR A 33 -3.98 0.45 5.55
CA THR A 33 -3.56 -0.50 4.51
C THR A 33 -2.17 -0.19 3.95
N ALA A 34 -1.42 -1.22 3.57
CA ALA A 34 -0.13 -1.06 2.90
C ALA A 34 -0.26 -0.25 1.61
N ASN A 35 -1.28 -0.53 0.80
CA ASN A 35 -1.55 0.18 -0.45
C ASN A 35 -1.83 1.66 -0.24
N GLY A 36 -2.70 2.00 0.71
CA GLY A 36 -3.04 3.39 1.02
C GLY A 36 -1.85 4.17 1.56
N ARG A 37 -1.12 3.59 2.52
CA ARG A 37 0.11 4.19 3.07
C ARG A 37 1.18 4.43 2.01
N ALA A 38 1.37 3.49 1.11
CA ALA A 38 2.32 3.63 0.01
C ALA A 38 1.95 4.80 -0.91
N CYS A 39 0.67 4.95 -1.27
CA CYS A 39 0.18 6.08 -2.06
C CYS A 39 0.35 7.41 -1.31
N LEU A 40 -0.02 7.46 -0.03
CA LEU A 40 0.13 8.66 0.79
C LEU A 40 1.59 9.12 0.90
N ALA A 41 2.54 8.18 0.96
CA ALA A 41 3.97 8.50 1.02
C ALA A 41 4.53 9.12 -0.27
N LEU A 42 3.86 8.92 -1.43
CA LEU A 42 4.22 9.56 -2.70
C LEU A 42 3.63 10.96 -2.88
N MET A 43 2.67 11.34 -2.06
CA MET A 43 2.04 12.66 -2.13
C MET A 43 2.86 13.72 -1.39
N PRO A 44 2.63 15.02 -1.69
CA PRO A 44 3.04 16.08 -0.79
C PRO A 44 2.51 15.81 0.63
N ARG A 45 3.37 15.94 1.63
CA ARG A 45 3.07 15.55 3.02
C ARG A 45 1.79 16.20 3.56
N GLU A 46 1.58 17.47 3.27
CA GLU A 46 0.39 18.19 3.69
C GLU A 46 -0.89 17.57 3.13
N GLN A 47 -0.89 17.19 1.85
CA GLN A 47 -2.01 16.52 1.21
C GLN A 47 -2.27 15.14 1.83
N ALA A 48 -1.22 14.35 2.04
CA ALA A 48 -1.31 13.03 2.67
C ALA A 48 -1.94 13.10 4.06
N LEU A 49 -1.48 14.05 4.88
CA LEU A 49 -2.01 14.25 6.23
C LEU A 49 -3.45 14.77 6.24
N SER A 50 -3.82 15.62 5.29
CA SER A 50 -5.20 16.08 5.12
C SER A 50 -6.15 14.91 4.82
N LEU A 51 -5.78 14.02 3.91
CA LEU A 51 -6.56 12.82 3.57
C LEU A 51 -6.67 11.86 4.76
N ALA A 52 -5.59 11.64 5.49
CA ALA A 52 -5.59 10.79 6.68
C ALA A 52 -6.52 11.34 7.77
N LYS A 53 -6.45 12.63 8.07
CA LYS A 53 -7.35 13.30 9.02
C LYS A 53 -8.82 13.16 8.62
N LYS A 54 -9.12 13.32 7.33
CA LYS A 54 -10.47 13.18 6.80
C LYS A 54 -11.01 11.76 6.98
N GLU A 55 -10.19 10.74 6.71
CA GLU A 55 -10.57 9.34 6.93
C GLU A 55 -10.81 9.05 8.42
N TRP A 56 -9.92 9.47 9.29
CA TRP A 56 -10.06 9.27 10.74
C TRP A 56 -11.30 9.98 11.31
N SER A 57 -11.57 11.20 10.84
CA SER A 57 -12.78 11.94 11.25
C SER A 57 -14.04 11.18 10.88
N ARG A 58 -14.12 10.64 9.66
CA ARG A 58 -15.29 9.85 9.22
C ARG A 58 -15.48 8.56 10.02
N LYS A 59 -14.40 7.99 10.51
CA LYS A 59 -14.42 6.74 11.29
C LYS A 59 -14.43 6.96 12.80
N SER A 60 -14.50 8.22 13.25
CA SER A 60 -14.40 8.58 14.67
C SER A 60 -13.13 8.04 15.34
N ILE A 61 -12.04 7.94 14.57
CA ILE A 61 -10.73 7.54 15.08
C ILE A 61 -9.98 8.79 15.54
N LYS A 62 -9.42 8.74 16.74
CA LYS A 62 -8.57 9.83 17.24
C LYS A 62 -7.27 9.86 16.43
N PRO A 63 -6.93 11.00 15.80
CA PRO A 63 -5.70 11.13 15.04
C PRO A 63 -4.47 10.95 15.92
N ASP A 64 -3.52 10.15 15.46
CA ASP A 64 -2.17 10.09 16.01
C ASP A 64 -1.17 10.45 14.92
N MET A 65 -0.92 11.75 14.81
CA MET A 65 -0.17 12.34 13.71
C MET A 65 1.32 12.00 13.76
N ILE A 66 1.91 11.88 14.95
CA ILE A 66 3.35 11.67 15.10
C ILE A 66 3.76 10.28 14.62
N PRO A 67 3.18 9.18 15.11
CA PRO A 67 3.47 7.85 14.57
C PRO A 67 3.15 7.72 13.09
N PHE A 68 2.07 8.33 12.63
CA PHE A 68 1.69 8.27 11.22
C PHE A 68 2.69 8.98 10.31
N ASN A 69 3.19 10.15 10.71
CA ASN A 69 4.28 10.83 10.00
C ASN A 69 5.53 9.95 9.92
N ASN A 70 5.90 9.31 11.03
CA ASN A 70 7.05 8.39 11.05
C ASN A 70 6.87 7.22 10.10
N ILE A 71 5.66 6.66 10.01
CA ILE A 71 5.35 5.60 9.03
C ILE A 71 5.58 6.10 7.59
N LEU A 72 5.10 7.29 7.25
CA LEU A 72 5.29 7.86 5.91
C LEU A 72 6.78 8.14 5.61
N ASP A 73 7.54 8.61 6.60
CA ASP A 73 8.99 8.81 6.46
C ASP A 73 9.74 7.50 6.22
N GLU A 74 9.38 6.44 6.95
CA GLU A 74 9.95 5.11 6.74
C GLU A 74 9.64 4.56 5.35
N ILE A 75 8.41 4.73 4.87
CA ILE A 75 8.02 4.30 3.53
C ILE A 75 8.82 5.05 2.47
N THR A 76 8.98 6.35 2.62
CA THR A 76 9.79 7.17 1.71
C THR A 76 11.26 6.71 1.71
N ALA A 77 11.82 6.38 2.85
CA ALA A 77 13.20 5.91 2.98
C ALA A 77 13.41 4.50 2.44
N LYS A 78 12.50 3.57 2.72
CA LYS A 78 12.63 2.14 2.37
C LYS A 78 11.99 1.76 1.04
N GLY A 79 11.04 2.55 0.56
CA GLY A 79 10.28 2.28 -0.66
C GLY A 79 9.21 1.21 -0.53
N LEU A 80 8.93 0.73 0.67
CA LEU A 80 7.90 -0.27 0.98
C LEU A 80 7.01 0.19 2.11
N ALA A 81 5.72 -0.12 2.00
CA ALA A 81 4.72 0.08 3.03
C ALA A 81 4.26 -1.26 3.63
N PHE A 82 3.88 -1.23 4.89
CA PHE A 82 3.43 -2.40 5.63
C PHE A 82 2.06 -2.16 6.26
N ASP A 83 1.28 -3.22 6.30
CA ASP A 83 0.11 -3.40 7.14
C ASP A 83 0.34 -4.66 7.98
N ILE A 84 0.47 -4.51 9.28
CA ILE A 84 0.75 -5.61 10.21
C ILE A 84 -0.45 -5.79 11.12
N ASN A 85 -1.42 -6.60 10.71
CA ASN A 85 -2.69 -6.85 11.43
C ASN A 85 -3.49 -5.57 11.76
N GLU A 86 -3.33 -4.50 10.99
CA GLU A 86 -3.95 -3.22 11.32
C GLU A 86 -5.29 -3.02 10.61
N HIS A 87 -5.37 -3.37 9.33
CA HIS A 87 -6.63 -3.28 8.59
C HIS A 87 -7.53 -4.49 8.89
N THR A 88 -6.97 -5.69 8.80
CA THR A 88 -7.68 -6.95 9.02
C THR A 88 -6.89 -7.81 9.98
N ASP A 89 -7.52 -8.20 11.10
CA ASP A 89 -6.88 -9.13 12.04
C ASP A 89 -6.51 -10.43 11.33
N GLY A 90 -5.31 -10.92 11.63
CA GLY A 90 -4.78 -12.13 11.02
C GLY A 90 -4.17 -11.95 9.62
N ILE A 91 -4.16 -10.74 9.06
CA ILE A 91 -3.59 -10.44 7.74
C ILE A 91 -2.48 -9.39 7.85
N CYS A 92 -1.35 -9.66 7.22
CA CYS A 92 -0.29 -8.69 6.98
C CYS A 92 -0.12 -8.45 5.49
N ALA A 93 0.33 -7.26 5.11
CA ALA A 93 0.63 -6.93 3.72
C ALA A 93 1.90 -6.10 3.59
N VAL A 94 2.60 -6.31 2.47
CA VAL A 94 3.74 -5.48 2.04
C VAL A 94 3.41 -4.94 0.66
N GLY A 95 3.64 -3.66 0.43
CA GLY A 95 3.33 -3.04 -0.84
C GLY A 95 4.20 -1.83 -1.16
N PHE A 96 4.08 -1.37 -2.38
CA PHE A 96 4.64 -0.11 -2.85
C PHE A 96 3.64 0.61 -3.74
N ALA A 97 3.84 1.92 -3.93
CA ALA A 97 3.05 2.71 -4.87
C ALA A 97 3.94 3.26 -5.98
N PHE A 98 3.30 3.62 -7.09
CA PHE A 98 3.91 4.26 -8.23
C PHE A 98 2.91 5.21 -8.89
N GLN A 99 3.42 6.13 -9.70
CA GLN A 99 2.61 6.93 -10.60
C GLN A 99 2.74 6.40 -12.01
N ASP A 100 1.63 6.31 -12.72
CA ASP A 100 1.66 6.02 -14.14
C ASP A 100 2.01 7.27 -14.96
N ILE A 101 2.05 7.12 -16.30
CA ILE A 101 2.37 8.23 -17.22
C ILE A 101 1.34 9.37 -17.19
N ALA A 102 0.12 9.13 -16.71
CA ALA A 102 -0.92 10.14 -16.53
C ALA A 102 -0.80 10.85 -15.17
N GLY A 103 0.07 10.38 -14.29
CA GLY A 103 0.24 10.88 -12.92
C GLY A 103 -0.71 10.26 -11.91
N ASP A 104 -1.48 9.24 -12.28
CA ASP A 104 -2.38 8.56 -11.38
C ASP A 104 -1.60 7.63 -10.42
N LEU A 105 -2.04 7.62 -9.16
CA LEU A 105 -1.43 6.79 -8.11
C LEU A 105 -2.00 5.38 -8.09
N HIS A 106 -1.10 4.43 -8.20
CA HIS A 106 -1.38 3.00 -8.10
C HIS A 106 -0.53 2.36 -7.00
N ALA A 107 -0.99 1.22 -6.50
CA ALA A 107 -0.21 0.43 -5.56
C ALA A 107 -0.32 -1.07 -5.88
N ILE A 108 0.74 -1.79 -5.57
CA ILE A 108 0.82 -3.25 -5.64
C ILE A 108 1.22 -3.75 -4.26
N SER A 109 0.51 -4.76 -3.76
CA SER A 109 0.84 -5.38 -2.47
C SER A 109 0.68 -6.89 -2.50
N VAL A 110 1.36 -7.54 -1.56
CA VAL A 110 1.24 -8.98 -1.28
C VAL A 110 0.65 -9.12 0.12
N PRO A 111 -0.66 -9.40 0.24
CA PRO A 111 -1.28 -9.75 1.51
C PRO A 111 -1.05 -11.23 1.81
N VAL A 112 -0.75 -11.54 3.06
CA VAL A 112 -0.56 -12.92 3.54
C VAL A 112 -1.14 -13.09 4.95
N PRO A 113 -1.58 -14.30 5.32
CA PRO A 113 -1.91 -14.59 6.70
C PRO A 113 -0.72 -14.30 7.63
N SER A 114 -0.98 -13.67 8.80
CA SER A 114 0.06 -13.28 9.77
C SER A 114 0.92 -14.45 10.21
N SER A 115 0.32 -15.64 10.34
CA SER A 115 1.03 -16.88 10.71
C SER A 115 2.14 -17.27 9.74
N ARG A 116 2.02 -16.85 8.48
CA ARG A 116 3.03 -17.08 7.44
C ARG A 116 3.97 -15.90 7.26
N PHE A 117 3.50 -14.69 7.53
CA PHE A 117 4.22 -13.46 7.26
C PHE A 117 5.60 -13.41 7.90
N VAL A 118 5.72 -13.77 9.17
CA VAL A 118 7.00 -13.74 9.90
C VAL A 118 8.08 -14.57 9.18
N ARG A 119 7.70 -15.76 8.74
CA ARG A 119 8.62 -16.68 8.06
C ARG A 119 8.97 -16.23 6.64
N GLU A 120 8.01 -15.69 5.91
CA GLU A 120 8.16 -15.36 4.50
C GLU A 120 8.52 -13.88 4.24
N ARG A 121 8.56 -13.06 5.28
CA ARG A 121 8.72 -11.60 5.18
C ARG A 121 9.88 -11.18 4.28
N SER A 122 11.08 -11.69 4.54
CA SER A 122 12.28 -11.33 3.77
C SER A 122 12.15 -11.69 2.29
N LYS A 123 11.55 -12.83 1.98
CA LYS A 123 11.29 -13.28 0.61
C LYS A 123 10.28 -12.37 -0.10
N ILE A 124 9.21 -11.99 0.61
CA ILE A 124 8.17 -11.09 0.09
C ILE A 124 8.76 -9.70 -0.18
N GLU A 125 9.51 -9.14 0.76
CA GLU A 125 10.15 -7.82 0.59
C GLU A 125 11.09 -7.80 -0.63
N LYS A 126 11.92 -8.82 -0.79
CA LYS A 126 12.81 -8.93 -1.96
C LYS A 126 12.05 -9.00 -3.27
N ALA A 127 10.99 -9.81 -3.34
CA ALA A 127 10.18 -9.96 -4.53
C ALA A 127 9.45 -8.65 -4.90
N ILE A 128 8.86 -7.98 -3.91
CA ILE A 128 8.16 -6.71 -4.10
C ILE A 128 9.12 -5.60 -4.54
N LEU A 129 10.31 -5.50 -3.95
CA LEU A 129 11.33 -4.52 -4.37
C LEU A 129 11.81 -4.78 -5.80
N ALA A 130 12.04 -6.03 -6.18
CA ALA A 130 12.40 -6.38 -7.56
C ALA A 130 11.29 -6.00 -8.55
N THR A 131 10.04 -6.24 -8.19
CA THR A 131 8.87 -5.85 -8.99
C THR A 131 8.79 -4.33 -9.14
N LYS A 132 8.98 -3.57 -8.05
CA LYS A 132 9.00 -2.11 -8.07
C LYS A 132 10.05 -1.58 -9.05
N ILE A 133 11.30 -2.04 -8.94
CA ILE A 133 12.40 -1.63 -9.81
C ILE A 133 12.10 -1.94 -11.28
N HIS A 134 11.54 -3.12 -11.55
CA HIS A 134 11.17 -3.51 -12.90
C HIS A 134 10.08 -2.61 -13.48
N LEU A 135 9.03 -2.34 -12.71
CA LEU A 135 7.92 -1.50 -13.11
C LEU A 135 8.35 -0.05 -13.36
N GLU A 136 9.16 0.52 -12.48
CA GLU A 136 9.68 1.89 -12.64
C GLU A 136 10.49 2.03 -13.93
N LYS A 137 11.32 1.04 -14.28
CA LYS A 137 12.04 1.01 -15.56
C LYS A 137 11.10 0.96 -16.77
N MET A 138 10.01 0.21 -16.67
CA MET A 138 9.01 0.13 -17.75
C MET A 138 8.30 1.47 -17.95
N ILE A 139 7.90 2.13 -16.86
CA ILE A 139 7.22 3.43 -16.91
C ILE A 139 8.14 4.50 -17.50
N HIS A 140 9.40 4.58 -17.05
CA HIS A 140 10.38 5.52 -17.60
C HIS A 140 10.59 5.33 -19.10
N LYS A 141 10.71 4.07 -19.56
CA LYS A 141 10.88 3.76 -20.97
C LYS A 141 9.68 4.19 -21.83
N GLN A 142 8.46 4.14 -21.27
CA GLN A 142 7.26 4.59 -21.97
C GLN A 142 7.14 6.12 -22.02
N ALA A 143 7.70 6.83 -21.03
CA ALA A 143 7.69 8.29 -20.99
C ALA A 143 8.68 8.96 -21.97
N GLU A 144 9.60 8.19 -22.56
CA GLU A 144 10.59 8.66 -23.54
C GLU A 144 10.09 8.62 -25.01
N TYR A 145 8.88 8.11 -25.25
CA TYR A 145 8.22 8.05 -26.56
C TYR A 145 7.03 9.02 -26.63
#